data_c1331d63e01d32402a74f363b34c2162
#
_entry.id   c1331d63e01d32402a74f363b34c2162
#
_cell.length_a   1.000
_cell.length_b   1.000
_cell.length_c   1.000
_cell.angle_alpha   90.00
_cell.angle_beta   90.00
_cell.angle_gamma   90.00
#
_symmetry.space_group_name_H-M   'P 1'
#
loop_
_entity.id
_entity.type
_entity.pdbx_description
1 polymer ?
#
loop_
_entity_poly.entity_id
_entity_poly.type
_entity_poly.pdbx_seq_one_letter_code
_entity_poly.pdbx_strand_id
1 'polypeptide(L)'
;GARPIAVMDPLRFGPADAPDTRRVLPGVIAGVGGYGNCLGLPNIGGEVVFDETYLGNPLVNALCVGVMKHSDIKLAKAAGAGNLVVLYGAKTGGDGIGGVSVLASETFESKGPAKRPAVQVGDPFVEKVLIECSLEIFAEDLVVGIQDLGGAGLSCATSELASGGSGGMKVQLEKVPLRDPSLSPEEILMSESQERMCAIVEPSKIDRFLEICKKWDVTSTVIGEVTDGTHLEITFNGELIVDVPPRTVAHDGPVYHRPLAEPDYIKQVAKEVINPPLPSTAAEIKETILKIAATPNLADKSYVTDQYDRYVQGN
;
A
#
# COMPACT_ATOMS: atom_id res chain seq x y z
N GLY A 1 -1.36 14.68 -4.72
CA GLY A 1 -2.31 15.72 -5.06
C GLY A 1 -3.51 15.28 -5.91
N ALA A 2 -3.59 14.01 -6.32
CA ALA A 2 -4.74 13.53 -7.09
C ALA A 2 -5.98 13.35 -6.21
N ARG A 3 -7.14 13.85 -6.68
CA ARG A 3 -8.42 13.48 -6.08
C ARG A 3 -8.81 12.08 -6.56
N PRO A 4 -9.02 11.12 -5.67
CA PRO A 4 -9.53 9.81 -6.04
C PRO A 4 -10.93 9.91 -6.65
N ILE A 5 -11.19 9.13 -7.72
CA ILE A 5 -12.48 9.15 -8.44
C ILE A 5 -13.08 7.76 -8.66
N ALA A 6 -12.29 6.70 -8.60
CA ALA A 6 -12.76 5.33 -8.78
C ALA A 6 -11.77 4.32 -8.21
N VAL A 7 -12.27 3.15 -7.84
CA VAL A 7 -11.48 1.99 -7.44
C VAL A 7 -11.82 0.77 -8.30
N MET A 8 -10.90 -0.19 -8.40
CA MET A 8 -11.06 -1.48 -9.06
C MET A 8 -10.27 -2.54 -8.29
N ASP A 9 -10.80 -3.76 -8.23
CA ASP A 9 -10.20 -4.80 -7.39
C ASP A 9 -10.12 -6.16 -8.12
N PRO A 10 -9.06 -6.44 -8.89
CA PRO A 10 -8.78 -7.77 -9.41
C PRO A 10 -8.38 -8.73 -8.29
N LEU A 11 -9.18 -9.78 -8.08
CA LEU A 11 -9.03 -10.75 -7.01
C LEU A 11 -8.64 -12.13 -7.54
N ARG A 12 -7.73 -12.82 -6.86
CA ARG A 12 -7.25 -14.17 -7.21
C ARG A 12 -7.33 -15.07 -5.99
N PHE A 13 -7.99 -16.20 -6.12
CA PHE A 13 -8.17 -17.17 -5.04
C PHE A 13 -7.91 -18.60 -5.53
N GLY A 14 -7.64 -19.51 -4.60
CA GLY A 14 -7.69 -20.95 -4.85
C GLY A 14 -9.07 -21.41 -5.35
N PRO A 15 -9.27 -22.70 -5.65
CA PRO A 15 -10.56 -23.23 -6.11
C PRO A 15 -11.72 -22.75 -5.21
N ALA A 16 -12.84 -22.38 -5.83
CA ALA A 16 -13.98 -21.78 -5.13
C ALA A 16 -14.59 -22.69 -4.04
N ASP A 17 -14.45 -24.01 -4.19
CA ASP A 17 -14.91 -25.02 -3.24
C ASP A 17 -13.90 -25.38 -2.15
N ALA A 18 -12.64 -24.91 -2.27
CA ALA A 18 -11.62 -25.16 -1.27
C ALA A 18 -11.98 -24.53 0.08
N PRO A 19 -11.80 -25.25 1.20
CA PRO A 19 -12.13 -24.72 2.54
C PRO A 19 -11.44 -23.40 2.87
N ASP A 20 -10.18 -23.25 2.48
CA ASP A 20 -9.43 -22.00 2.70
C ASP A 20 -10.00 -20.83 1.91
N THR A 21 -10.33 -21.04 0.63
CA THR A 21 -10.98 -20.00 -0.18
C THR A 21 -12.31 -19.56 0.44
N ARG A 22 -13.15 -20.51 0.87
CA ARG A 22 -14.43 -20.22 1.54
C ARG A 22 -14.27 -19.46 2.84
N ARG A 23 -13.18 -19.67 3.56
CA ARG A 23 -12.84 -18.95 4.80
C ARG A 23 -12.40 -17.51 4.53
N VAL A 24 -11.55 -17.30 3.52
CA VAL A 24 -10.87 -16.02 3.29
C VAL A 24 -11.68 -15.06 2.41
N LEU A 25 -12.32 -15.58 1.36
CA LEU A 25 -13.03 -14.78 0.35
C LEU A 25 -14.06 -13.79 0.93
N PRO A 26 -14.93 -14.17 1.88
CA PRO A 26 -15.91 -13.24 2.45
C PRO A 26 -15.26 -12.04 3.14
N GLY A 27 -14.17 -12.29 3.87
CA GLY A 27 -13.44 -11.23 4.57
C GLY A 27 -12.75 -10.27 3.62
N VAL A 28 -12.16 -10.76 2.53
CA VAL A 28 -11.54 -9.92 1.50
C VAL A 28 -12.58 -9.04 0.82
N ILE A 29 -13.72 -9.60 0.41
CA ILE A 29 -14.80 -8.84 -0.22
C ILE A 29 -15.32 -7.74 0.72
N ALA A 30 -15.56 -8.08 2.00
CA ALA A 30 -16.01 -7.11 3.00
C ALA A 30 -14.96 -6.00 3.24
N GLY A 31 -13.66 -6.34 3.24
CA GLY A 31 -12.57 -5.37 3.39
C GLY A 31 -12.51 -4.39 2.22
N VAL A 32 -12.55 -4.90 0.99
CA VAL A 32 -12.58 -4.08 -0.23
C VAL A 32 -13.80 -3.16 -0.25
N GLY A 33 -14.99 -3.70 0.04
CA GLY A 33 -16.23 -2.91 0.11
C GLY A 33 -16.19 -1.86 1.21
N GLY A 34 -15.62 -2.18 2.37
CA GLY A 34 -15.46 -1.25 3.49
C GLY A 34 -14.62 -0.04 3.13
N TYR A 35 -13.49 -0.23 2.48
CA TYR A 35 -12.65 0.89 2.02
C TYR A 35 -13.34 1.71 0.93
N GLY A 36 -13.80 1.08 -0.16
CA GLY A 36 -14.43 1.79 -1.27
C GLY A 36 -15.64 2.62 -0.82
N ASN A 37 -16.50 2.03 0.00
CA ASN A 37 -17.71 2.70 0.50
C ASN A 37 -17.38 3.87 1.45
N CYS A 38 -16.41 3.71 2.37
CA CYS A 38 -15.98 4.79 3.24
C CYS A 38 -15.31 5.95 2.49
N LEU A 39 -14.50 5.63 1.48
CA LEU A 39 -13.88 6.65 0.62
C LEU A 39 -14.93 7.40 -0.21
N GLY A 40 -16.12 6.82 -0.38
CA GLY A 40 -17.18 7.36 -1.22
C GLY A 40 -16.80 7.33 -2.70
N LEU A 41 -16.14 6.25 -3.13
CA LEU A 41 -15.69 6.04 -4.50
C LEU A 41 -16.44 4.87 -5.13
N PRO A 42 -16.83 4.96 -6.42
CA PRO A 42 -17.43 3.84 -7.11
C PRO A 42 -16.39 2.75 -7.36
N ASN A 43 -16.75 1.51 -7.09
CA ASN A 43 -15.99 0.35 -7.57
C ASN A 43 -16.48 0.02 -8.98
N ILE A 44 -15.66 0.35 -9.98
CA ILE A 44 -16.06 0.33 -11.41
C ILE A 44 -15.60 -0.90 -12.16
N GLY A 45 -14.84 -1.79 -11.53
CA GLY A 45 -14.32 -2.95 -12.22
C GLY A 45 -13.48 -3.87 -11.36
N GLY A 46 -12.85 -4.80 -12.05
CA GLY A 46 -12.07 -5.88 -11.48
C GLY A 46 -12.57 -7.23 -12.00
N GLU A 47 -12.05 -8.27 -11.43
CA GLU A 47 -12.46 -9.64 -11.72
C GLU A 47 -12.19 -10.54 -10.52
N VAL A 48 -12.86 -11.68 -10.46
CA VAL A 48 -12.58 -12.74 -9.51
C VAL A 48 -12.20 -14.00 -10.27
N VAL A 49 -10.97 -14.45 -10.09
CA VAL A 49 -10.43 -15.66 -10.72
C VAL A 49 -10.11 -16.69 -9.66
N PHE A 50 -10.52 -17.91 -9.92
CA PHE A 50 -10.23 -19.09 -9.10
C PHE A 50 -9.27 -20.01 -9.86
N ASP A 51 -8.10 -20.28 -9.25
CA ASP A 51 -7.10 -21.18 -9.80
C ASP A 51 -6.32 -21.85 -8.67
N GLU A 52 -5.94 -23.11 -8.86
CA GLU A 52 -5.27 -23.91 -7.84
C GLU A 52 -3.93 -23.29 -7.39
N THR A 53 -3.26 -22.55 -8.26
CA THR A 53 -1.99 -21.87 -7.96
C THR A 53 -2.10 -20.82 -6.85
N TYR A 54 -3.30 -20.31 -6.58
CA TYR A 54 -3.55 -19.33 -5.51
C TYR A 54 -4.07 -19.94 -4.20
N LEU A 55 -4.11 -21.28 -4.11
CA LEU A 55 -4.55 -21.94 -2.88
C LEU A 55 -3.58 -21.63 -1.74
N GLY A 56 -4.10 -21.10 -0.64
CA GLY A 56 -3.31 -20.71 0.55
C GLY A 56 -2.55 -19.39 0.41
N ASN A 57 -2.51 -18.79 -0.80
CA ASN A 57 -1.87 -17.48 -1.03
C ASN A 57 -2.69 -16.65 -2.04
N PRO A 58 -3.87 -16.17 -1.66
CA PRO A 58 -4.70 -15.34 -2.52
C PRO A 58 -4.01 -14.00 -2.84
N LEU A 59 -4.29 -13.44 -4.02
CA LEU A 59 -3.84 -12.10 -4.38
C LEU A 59 -5.03 -11.14 -4.38
N VAL A 60 -4.87 -10.06 -3.66
CA VAL A 60 -5.80 -8.92 -3.65
C VAL A 60 -5.08 -7.74 -4.26
N ASN A 61 -5.51 -7.35 -5.46
CA ASN A 61 -4.97 -6.17 -6.14
C ASN A 61 -6.01 -5.05 -6.03
N ALA A 62 -5.60 -3.93 -5.48
CA ALA A 62 -6.43 -2.74 -5.42
C ALA A 62 -5.83 -1.67 -6.34
N LEU A 63 -6.66 -1.09 -7.19
CA LEU A 63 -6.32 0.03 -8.04
C LEU A 63 -7.20 1.22 -7.65
N CYS A 64 -6.58 2.35 -7.34
CA CYS A 64 -7.27 3.61 -7.16
C CYS A 64 -6.87 4.58 -8.29
N VAL A 65 -7.87 5.13 -8.98
CA VAL A 65 -7.67 6.13 -10.03
C VAL A 65 -7.98 7.51 -9.46
N GLY A 66 -7.07 8.44 -9.68
CA GLY A 66 -7.24 9.83 -9.25
C GLY A 66 -6.94 10.82 -10.38
N VAL A 67 -7.44 12.02 -10.26
CA VAL A 67 -7.25 13.11 -11.22
C VAL A 67 -6.59 14.30 -10.55
N MET A 68 -5.56 14.87 -11.21
CA MET A 68 -4.89 16.11 -10.81
C MET A 68 -4.38 16.88 -12.01
N LYS A 69 -4.07 18.16 -11.82
CA LYS A 69 -3.32 18.93 -12.83
C LYS A 69 -1.85 18.55 -12.78
N HIS A 70 -1.14 18.65 -13.90
CA HIS A 70 0.31 18.40 -13.95
C HIS A 70 1.10 19.32 -13.01
N SER A 71 0.61 20.55 -12.78
CA SER A 71 1.21 21.50 -11.82
C SER A 71 1.14 21.06 -10.37
N ASP A 72 0.21 20.16 -10.04
CA ASP A 72 -0.08 19.76 -8.67
C ASP A 72 0.69 18.49 -8.24
N ILE A 73 1.54 17.98 -9.14
CA ILE A 73 2.39 16.82 -8.85
C ILE A 73 3.39 17.18 -7.74
N LYS A 74 3.34 16.43 -6.63
CA LYS A 74 4.32 16.49 -5.54
C LYS A 74 5.15 15.21 -5.56
N LEU A 75 6.46 15.35 -5.39
CA LEU A 75 7.41 14.22 -5.42
C LEU A 75 7.85 13.86 -4.01
N ALA A 76 8.35 12.64 -3.84
CA ALA A 76 9.07 12.22 -2.63
C ALA A 76 10.46 12.87 -2.63
N LYS A 77 10.54 14.13 -2.17
CA LYS A 77 11.76 14.93 -2.23
C LYS A 77 11.90 15.84 -1.03
N ALA A 78 12.89 15.57 -0.19
CA ALA A 78 13.30 16.47 0.89
C ALA A 78 14.24 17.54 0.33
N ALA A 79 13.69 18.65 -0.12
CA ALA A 79 14.45 19.79 -0.64
C ALA A 79 14.37 21.01 0.31
N GLY A 80 15.46 21.81 0.33
CA GLY A 80 15.56 23.03 1.10
C GLY A 80 16.01 22.79 2.54
N ALA A 81 17.29 23.03 2.82
CA ALA A 81 17.80 22.96 4.18
C ALA A 81 17.02 23.92 5.11
N GLY A 82 16.67 23.43 6.29
CA GLY A 82 15.82 24.13 7.25
C GLY A 82 14.31 23.87 7.08
N ASN A 83 13.87 23.19 6.01
CA ASN A 83 12.49 22.74 5.89
C ASN A 83 12.19 21.64 6.91
N LEU A 84 10.96 21.65 7.42
CA LEU A 84 10.52 20.78 8.48
C LEU A 84 10.03 19.44 7.95
N VAL A 85 10.34 18.36 8.66
CA VAL A 85 9.81 17.02 8.43
C VAL A 85 8.60 16.82 9.32
N VAL A 86 7.42 16.67 8.73
CA VAL A 86 6.14 16.58 9.43
C VAL A 86 5.51 15.21 9.21
N LEU A 87 5.30 14.47 10.28
CA LEU A 87 4.50 13.25 10.28
C LEU A 87 3.05 13.61 10.60
N TYR A 88 2.09 13.15 9.78
CA TYR A 88 0.68 13.38 10.03
C TYR A 88 -0.18 12.19 9.59
N GLY A 89 -1.36 12.05 10.19
CA GLY A 89 -2.25 10.91 10.01
C GLY A 89 -2.52 10.15 11.30
N ALA A 90 -2.69 8.84 11.20
CA ALA A 90 -2.87 7.96 12.35
C ALA A 90 -1.64 7.92 13.25
N LYS A 91 -1.85 7.57 14.53
CA LYS A 91 -0.73 7.33 15.46
C LYS A 91 -0.04 6.01 15.16
N THR A 92 1.29 5.98 15.33
CA THR A 92 2.11 4.79 15.14
C THR A 92 1.83 3.73 16.21
N GLY A 93 1.50 2.53 15.80
CA GLY A 93 1.29 1.36 16.65
C GLY A 93 2.25 0.23 16.32
N GLY A 94 2.13 -0.91 17.03
CA GLY A 94 2.94 -2.10 16.82
C GLY A 94 2.42 -3.05 15.74
N ASP A 95 1.74 -2.55 14.73
CA ASP A 95 1.13 -3.31 13.64
C ASP A 95 2.01 -3.29 12.38
N GLY A 96 1.96 -4.39 11.62
CA GLY A 96 2.67 -4.53 10.35
C GLY A 96 4.20 -4.59 10.46
N ILE A 97 4.77 -4.70 11.65
CA ILE A 97 6.23 -4.72 11.84
C ILE A 97 6.85 -5.87 11.08
N GLY A 98 7.68 -5.55 10.08
CA GLY A 98 8.27 -6.54 9.18
C GLY A 98 7.26 -7.17 8.20
N GLY A 99 6.04 -6.62 8.09
CA GLY A 99 4.93 -7.19 7.32
C GLY A 99 5.30 -7.46 5.88
N VAL A 100 5.85 -6.50 5.17
CA VAL A 100 6.29 -6.68 3.78
C VAL A 100 7.35 -7.77 3.65
N SER A 101 8.35 -7.80 4.53
CA SER A 101 9.41 -8.82 4.51
C SER A 101 8.87 -10.21 4.82
N VAL A 102 7.99 -10.33 5.81
CA VAL A 102 7.34 -11.59 6.20
C VAL A 102 6.43 -12.11 5.09
N LEU A 103 5.57 -11.25 4.54
CA LEU A 103 4.61 -11.62 3.51
C LEU A 103 5.28 -11.94 2.15
N ALA A 104 6.41 -11.28 1.85
CA ALA A 104 7.11 -11.48 0.59
C ALA A 104 8.11 -12.65 0.60
N SER A 105 8.66 -13.04 1.75
CA SER A 105 9.87 -13.88 1.82
C SER A 105 9.85 -15.04 2.80
N GLU A 106 8.92 -15.06 3.78
CA GLU A 106 8.90 -16.14 4.77
C GLU A 106 7.97 -17.29 4.37
N THR A 107 8.46 -18.52 4.54
CA THR A 107 7.62 -19.71 4.60
C THR A 107 7.00 -19.79 6.00
N PHE A 108 5.68 -19.81 6.08
CA PHE A 108 4.96 -19.92 7.35
C PHE A 108 5.09 -21.33 7.92
N GLU A 109 6.16 -21.59 8.68
CA GLU A 109 6.26 -22.81 9.50
C GLU A 109 5.52 -22.58 10.82
N SER A 110 4.73 -23.58 11.21
CA SER A 110 3.75 -23.55 12.31
C SER A 110 4.31 -23.40 13.73
N LYS A 111 5.60 -23.12 13.94
CA LYS A 111 6.27 -23.12 15.25
C LYS A 111 7.31 -21.99 15.41
N GLY A 112 6.93 -20.75 15.14
CA GLY A 112 7.73 -19.59 15.56
C GLY A 112 7.24 -19.02 16.91
N PRO A 113 8.09 -18.29 17.67
CA PRO A 113 7.64 -17.51 18.83
C PRO A 113 6.57 -16.51 18.38
N ALA A 114 5.64 -16.17 19.28
CA ALA A 114 4.59 -15.19 19.01
C ALA A 114 5.23 -13.88 18.56
N LYS A 115 5.30 -13.67 17.24
CA LYS A 115 5.73 -12.43 16.64
C LYS A 115 4.59 -11.42 16.75
N ARG A 116 4.90 -10.13 16.87
CA ARG A 116 3.90 -9.06 16.69
C ARG A 116 3.20 -9.29 15.34
N PRO A 117 1.88 -8.98 15.23
CA PRO A 117 1.17 -9.28 13.99
C PRO A 117 1.83 -8.53 12.82
N ALA A 118 2.28 -9.30 11.83
CA ALA A 118 2.75 -8.76 10.54
C ALA A 118 1.60 -8.16 9.72
N VAL A 119 0.37 -8.36 10.18
CA VAL A 119 -0.84 -7.84 9.54
C VAL A 119 -0.95 -6.34 9.81
N GLN A 120 -1.07 -5.57 8.74
CA GLN A 120 -1.42 -4.16 8.78
C GLN A 120 -2.91 -4.02 9.15
N VAL A 121 -3.22 -3.06 10.02
CA VAL A 121 -4.60 -2.72 10.38
C VAL A 121 -4.91 -1.38 9.74
N GLY A 122 -5.90 -1.36 8.85
CA GLY A 122 -6.36 -0.15 8.18
C GLY A 122 -7.66 0.37 8.80
N ASP A 123 -7.85 1.69 8.75
CA ASP A 123 -9.08 2.37 9.13
C ASP A 123 -9.58 3.22 7.95
N PRO A 124 -10.60 2.73 7.20
CA PRO A 124 -11.07 3.42 5.99
C PRO A 124 -11.67 4.80 6.28
N PHE A 125 -12.17 5.05 7.49
CA PHE A 125 -12.65 6.38 7.87
C PHE A 125 -11.50 7.35 8.06
N VAL A 126 -10.45 6.93 8.77
CA VAL A 126 -9.23 7.74 8.94
C VAL A 126 -8.57 8.02 7.58
N GLU A 127 -8.54 7.03 6.69
CA GLU A 127 -8.04 7.21 5.30
C GLU A 127 -8.84 8.29 4.56
N LYS A 128 -10.18 8.25 4.63
CA LYS A 128 -11.02 9.28 4.01
C LYS A 128 -10.69 10.68 4.54
N VAL A 129 -10.58 10.83 5.85
CA VAL A 129 -10.25 12.11 6.48
C VAL A 129 -8.86 12.58 6.08
N LEU A 130 -7.87 11.67 6.04
CA LEU A 130 -6.49 11.97 5.62
C LEU A 130 -6.43 12.42 4.16
N ILE A 131 -7.22 11.82 3.27
CA ILE A 131 -7.32 12.24 1.87
C ILE A 131 -7.83 13.69 1.77
N GLU A 132 -8.92 14.03 2.44
CA GLU A 132 -9.49 15.38 2.37
C GLU A 132 -8.56 16.43 2.99
N CYS A 133 -7.93 16.11 4.13
CA CYS A 133 -6.89 16.94 4.76
C CYS A 133 -5.72 17.19 3.79
N SER A 134 -5.21 16.12 3.17
CA SER A 134 -4.08 16.21 2.23
C SER A 134 -4.43 17.05 0.99
N LEU A 135 -5.63 16.87 0.44
CA LEU A 135 -6.07 17.64 -0.72
C LEU A 135 -6.20 19.15 -0.41
N GLU A 136 -6.65 19.52 0.78
CA GLU A 136 -6.67 20.92 1.22
C GLU A 136 -5.24 21.48 1.38
N ILE A 137 -4.33 20.72 1.99
CA ILE A 137 -2.91 21.05 2.11
C ILE A 137 -2.26 21.29 0.74
N PHE A 138 -2.57 20.45 -0.25
CA PHE A 138 -2.04 20.60 -1.61
C PHE A 138 -2.65 21.79 -2.36
N ALA A 139 -3.94 22.08 -2.15
CA ALA A 139 -4.61 23.23 -2.77
C ALA A 139 -3.99 24.56 -2.35
N GLU A 140 -3.45 24.64 -1.13
CA GLU A 140 -2.76 25.82 -0.60
C GLU A 140 -1.23 25.77 -0.82
N ASP A 141 -0.72 24.81 -1.57
CA ASP A 141 0.72 24.62 -1.87
C ASP A 141 1.63 24.65 -0.62
N LEU A 142 1.23 23.95 0.42
CA LEU A 142 1.93 23.96 1.71
C LEU A 142 3.09 22.98 1.80
N VAL A 143 3.23 22.02 0.86
CA VAL A 143 4.27 21.00 0.91
C VAL A 143 5.26 21.12 -0.23
N VAL A 144 6.54 20.93 0.08
CA VAL A 144 7.66 20.84 -0.88
C VAL A 144 7.80 19.43 -1.43
N GLY A 145 7.60 18.42 -0.60
CA GLY A 145 7.65 17.01 -0.94
C GLY A 145 6.82 16.19 0.05
N ILE A 146 6.46 14.97 -0.36
CA ILE A 146 5.61 14.10 0.46
C ILE A 146 5.83 12.64 0.11
N GLN A 147 5.71 11.76 1.11
CA GLN A 147 5.77 10.31 1.00
C GLN A 147 4.76 9.68 1.95
N ASP A 148 4.14 8.57 1.51
CA ASP A 148 3.33 7.72 2.37
C ASP A 148 4.20 6.84 3.27
N LEU A 149 3.60 6.30 4.32
CA LEU A 149 4.22 5.30 5.19
C LEU A 149 3.57 3.94 4.92
N GLY A 150 3.88 3.36 3.78
CA GLY A 150 3.49 1.99 3.42
C GLY A 150 4.44 0.94 4.00
N GLY A 151 4.98 0.07 3.14
CA GLY A 151 5.96 -0.94 3.54
C GLY A 151 7.21 -0.34 4.19
N ALA A 152 7.69 -0.99 5.26
CA ALA A 152 8.79 -0.54 6.09
C ALA A 152 8.60 0.86 6.75
N GLY A 153 7.40 1.39 6.73
CA GLY A 153 6.95 2.52 7.54
C GLY A 153 7.82 3.78 7.45
N LEU A 154 8.19 4.33 8.60
CA LEU A 154 8.94 5.58 8.69
C LEU A 154 10.37 5.45 8.16
N SER A 155 10.98 4.27 8.26
CA SER A 155 12.32 4.04 7.72
C SER A 155 12.36 4.20 6.20
N CYS A 156 11.36 3.68 5.49
CA CYS A 156 11.22 3.85 4.05
C CYS A 156 10.93 5.30 3.69
N ALA A 157 9.90 5.90 4.29
CA ALA A 157 9.48 7.26 3.96
C ALA A 157 10.61 8.29 4.15
N THR A 158 11.36 8.22 5.24
CA THR A 158 12.47 9.16 5.51
C THR A 158 13.66 8.94 4.59
N SER A 159 14.02 7.68 4.30
CA SER A 159 15.12 7.38 3.40
C SER A 159 14.82 7.77 1.95
N GLU A 160 13.60 7.55 1.47
CA GLU A 160 13.18 7.94 0.12
C GLU A 160 13.11 9.47 -0.03
N LEU A 161 12.50 10.18 0.93
CA LEU A 161 12.47 11.65 0.93
C LEU A 161 13.88 12.25 0.93
N ALA A 162 14.76 11.78 1.83
CA ALA A 162 16.13 12.26 1.91
C ALA A 162 16.92 11.94 0.63
N SER A 163 16.78 10.71 0.09
CA SER A 163 17.43 10.27 -1.13
C SER A 163 16.97 11.04 -2.37
N GLY A 164 15.70 11.41 -2.42
CA GLY A 164 15.13 12.24 -3.49
C GLY A 164 15.52 13.71 -3.40
N GLY A 165 16.06 14.15 -2.27
CA GLY A 165 16.53 15.51 -2.01
C GLY A 165 18.05 15.68 -2.11
N SER A 166 18.62 16.47 -1.20
CA SER A 166 20.08 16.65 -1.05
C SER A 166 20.76 15.50 -0.30
N GLY A 167 19.98 14.64 0.37
CA GLY A 167 20.46 13.53 1.18
C GLY A 167 20.48 13.83 2.69
N GLY A 168 20.54 15.09 3.09
CA GLY A 168 20.60 15.49 4.49
C GLY A 168 19.22 15.60 5.14
N MET A 169 19.02 14.84 6.24
CA MET A 169 17.81 14.92 7.05
C MET A 169 18.10 14.49 8.49
N LYS A 170 17.49 15.17 9.44
CA LYS A 170 17.50 14.79 10.87
C LYS A 170 16.09 14.47 11.32
N VAL A 171 15.93 13.34 12.01
CA VAL A 171 14.64 12.87 12.53
C VAL A 171 14.78 12.49 14.00
N GLN A 172 13.79 12.84 14.81
CA GLN A 172 13.73 12.59 16.25
C GLN A 172 12.55 11.67 16.55
N LEU A 173 12.81 10.40 16.83
CA LEU A 173 11.75 9.38 17.01
C LEU A 173 10.92 9.58 18.26
N GLU A 174 11.47 10.20 19.31
CA GLU A 174 10.73 10.55 20.51
C GLU A 174 9.57 11.54 20.26
N LYS A 175 9.57 12.19 19.09
CA LYS A 175 8.49 13.10 18.67
C LYS A 175 7.38 12.40 17.88
N VAL A 176 7.56 11.15 17.49
CA VAL A 176 6.56 10.38 16.75
C VAL A 176 5.34 10.11 17.63
N PRO A 177 4.12 10.48 17.22
CA PRO A 177 2.92 10.19 17.99
C PRO A 177 2.66 8.68 18.03
N LEU A 178 2.74 8.09 19.22
CA LEU A 178 2.58 6.66 19.44
C LEU A 178 1.19 6.32 19.94
N ARG A 179 0.61 5.22 19.42
CA ARG A 179 -0.55 4.55 19.97
C ARG A 179 -0.14 3.57 21.08
N ASP A 180 1.05 2.99 20.94
CA ASP A 180 1.68 2.10 21.92
C ASP A 180 3.02 2.71 22.37
N PRO A 181 3.12 3.31 23.57
CA PRO A 181 4.34 3.94 24.04
C PRO A 181 5.46 2.96 24.43
N SER A 182 5.19 1.64 24.38
CA SER A 182 6.20 0.60 24.67
C SER A 182 7.05 0.21 23.47
N LEU A 183 6.80 0.82 22.29
CA LEU A 183 7.57 0.53 21.08
C LEU A 183 9.03 0.91 21.22
N SER A 184 9.93 0.01 20.82
CA SER A 184 11.34 0.32 20.66
C SER A 184 11.59 1.24 19.46
N PRO A 185 12.75 1.92 19.38
CA PRO A 185 13.10 2.75 18.22
C PRO A 185 12.99 2.00 16.88
N GLU A 186 13.43 0.75 16.83
CA GLU A 186 13.37 -0.11 15.66
C GLU A 186 11.92 -0.42 15.27
N GLU A 187 11.08 -0.69 16.27
CA GLU A 187 9.66 -0.93 16.03
C GLU A 187 8.93 0.32 15.52
N ILE A 188 9.28 1.51 16.02
CA ILE A 188 8.74 2.79 15.53
C ILE A 188 9.12 3.01 14.05
N LEU A 189 10.37 2.72 13.68
CA LEU A 189 10.86 2.86 12.32
C LEU A 189 10.21 1.87 11.36
N MET A 190 10.02 0.62 11.79
CA MET A 190 9.51 -0.47 10.96
C MET A 190 7.99 -0.65 11.02
N SER A 191 7.29 0.09 11.88
CA SER A 191 5.84 0.01 11.97
C SER A 191 5.19 0.39 10.63
N GLU A 192 4.30 -0.48 10.15
CA GLU A 192 3.52 -0.26 8.95
C GLU A 192 2.07 0.13 9.26
N SER A 193 1.84 0.82 10.40
CA SER A 193 0.54 1.42 10.69
C SER A 193 0.09 2.26 9.50
N GLN A 194 -1.12 1.99 9.02
CA GLN A 194 -1.66 2.62 7.82
C GLN A 194 -2.12 4.06 8.09
N GLU A 195 -2.55 4.77 7.05
CA GLU A 195 -3.11 6.12 7.10
C GLU A 195 -2.15 7.16 7.69
N ARG A 196 -0.85 7.09 7.32
CA ARG A 196 0.17 8.04 7.72
C ARG A 196 0.91 8.61 6.52
N MET A 197 1.28 9.88 6.59
CA MET A 197 2.07 10.59 5.58
C MET A 197 3.22 11.34 6.23
N CYS A 198 4.34 11.46 5.50
CA CYS A 198 5.49 12.27 5.87
C CYS A 198 5.66 13.41 4.85
N ALA A 199 5.55 14.64 5.31
CA ALA A 199 5.60 15.83 4.46
C ALA A 199 6.84 16.68 4.76
N ILE A 200 7.35 17.37 3.74
CA ILE A 200 8.38 18.41 3.86
C ILE A 200 7.70 19.77 3.71
N VAL A 201 7.81 20.60 4.74
CA VAL A 201 7.07 21.85 4.87
C VAL A 201 8.03 22.99 5.16
N GLU A 202 7.90 24.12 4.45
CA GLU A 202 8.66 25.32 4.75
C GLU A 202 8.29 25.89 6.13
N PRO A 203 9.26 26.39 6.94
CA PRO A 203 8.97 26.98 8.25
C PRO A 203 7.91 28.09 8.21
N SER A 204 7.85 28.84 7.13
CA SER A 204 6.85 29.92 6.92
C SER A 204 5.41 29.41 6.72
N LYS A 205 5.23 28.13 6.37
CA LYS A 205 3.94 27.51 6.07
C LYS A 205 3.45 26.56 7.16
N ILE A 206 4.26 26.29 8.18
CA ILE A 206 3.97 25.25 9.17
C ILE A 206 2.70 25.51 9.97
N ASP A 207 2.49 26.73 10.40
CA ASP A 207 1.32 27.09 11.23
C ASP A 207 0.02 26.79 10.46
N ARG A 208 -0.01 27.18 9.17
CA ARG A 208 -1.17 26.91 8.31
C ARG A 208 -1.37 25.42 8.04
N PHE A 209 -0.30 24.67 7.84
CA PHE A 209 -0.35 23.22 7.72
C PHE A 209 -0.99 22.57 8.95
N LEU A 210 -0.52 22.95 10.15
CA LEU A 210 -1.04 22.41 11.41
C LEU A 210 -2.50 22.82 11.67
N GLU A 211 -2.91 24.03 11.26
CA GLU A 211 -4.32 24.48 11.32
C GLU A 211 -5.23 23.59 10.48
N ILE A 212 -4.82 23.23 9.27
CA ILE A 212 -5.60 22.31 8.40
C ILE A 212 -5.68 20.93 9.03
N CYS A 213 -4.56 20.37 9.52
CA CYS A 213 -4.58 19.10 10.23
C CYS A 213 -5.54 19.13 11.43
N LYS A 214 -5.50 20.20 12.23
CA LYS A 214 -6.41 20.39 13.36
C LYS A 214 -7.89 20.51 12.93
N LYS A 215 -8.18 21.20 11.82
CA LYS A 215 -9.52 21.30 11.26
C LYS A 215 -10.12 19.95 10.93
N TRP A 216 -9.30 19.04 10.39
CA TRP A 216 -9.70 17.69 10.01
C TRP A 216 -9.55 16.65 11.12
N ASP A 217 -9.16 17.06 12.34
CA ASP A 217 -8.83 16.17 13.47
C ASP A 217 -7.75 15.14 13.14
N VAL A 218 -6.79 15.53 12.31
CA VAL A 218 -5.64 14.72 11.92
C VAL A 218 -4.46 15.02 12.83
N THR A 219 -3.93 14.01 13.53
CA THR A 219 -2.71 14.14 14.33
C THR A 219 -1.55 14.58 13.44
N SER A 220 -0.78 15.58 13.87
CA SER A 220 0.38 16.07 13.11
C SER A 220 1.49 16.53 14.06
N THR A 221 2.75 16.23 13.71
CA THR A 221 3.92 16.55 14.55
C THR A 221 5.14 16.82 13.68
N VAL A 222 5.89 17.86 13.99
CA VAL A 222 7.22 18.09 13.43
C VAL A 222 8.19 17.12 14.09
N ILE A 223 8.71 16.17 13.33
CA ILE A 223 9.62 15.11 13.80
C ILE A 223 11.07 15.37 13.42
N GLY A 224 11.37 16.39 12.61
CA GLY A 224 12.73 16.64 12.16
C GLY A 224 12.86 17.81 11.21
N GLU A 225 13.99 17.88 10.54
CA GLU A 225 14.34 18.92 9.59
C GLU A 225 15.22 18.39 8.44
N VAL A 226 15.12 19.02 7.29
CA VAL A 226 16.03 18.82 6.15
C VAL A 226 17.31 19.60 6.43
N THR A 227 18.47 18.98 6.20
CA THR A 227 19.78 19.60 6.38
C THR A 227 20.53 19.79 5.05
N ASP A 228 21.63 20.52 5.09
CA ASP A 228 22.58 20.65 3.98
C ASP A 228 23.59 19.50 3.92
N GLY A 229 23.51 18.53 4.84
CA GLY A 229 24.33 17.33 4.88
C GLY A 229 23.98 16.31 3.79
N THR A 230 24.61 15.15 3.86
CA THR A 230 24.44 14.03 2.93
C THR A 230 23.95 12.74 3.61
N HIS A 231 23.67 12.80 4.90
CA HIS A 231 23.25 11.66 5.71
C HIS A 231 21.85 11.84 6.28
N LEU A 232 21.14 10.75 6.36
CA LEU A 232 19.95 10.60 7.19
C LEU A 232 20.41 10.24 8.59
N GLU A 233 20.23 11.18 9.51
CA GLU A 233 20.52 11.02 10.93
C GLU A 233 19.20 10.84 11.69
N ILE A 234 19.05 9.74 12.44
CA ILE A 234 17.87 9.51 13.27
C ILE A 234 18.30 9.36 14.71
N THR A 235 17.65 10.09 15.60
CA THR A 235 17.91 10.04 17.04
C THR A 235 16.70 9.51 17.81
N PHE A 236 16.97 8.93 18.98
CA PHE A 236 15.95 8.56 19.96
C PHE A 236 16.43 8.96 21.35
N ASN A 237 15.67 9.84 22.02
CA ASN A 237 16.03 10.42 23.33
C ASN A 237 17.44 11.04 23.34
N GLY A 238 17.84 11.64 22.23
CA GLY A 238 19.15 12.28 22.07
C GLY A 238 20.30 11.35 21.71
N GLU A 239 20.07 10.04 21.63
CA GLU A 239 21.05 9.06 21.13
C GLU A 239 20.92 8.92 19.62
N LEU A 240 22.03 8.96 18.88
CA LEU A 240 22.09 8.73 17.44
C LEU A 240 21.97 7.22 17.17
N ILE A 241 20.88 6.80 16.54
CA ILE A 241 20.60 5.37 16.25
C ILE A 241 20.75 5.01 14.76
N VAL A 242 20.63 5.99 13.85
CA VAL A 242 20.86 5.80 12.42
C VAL A 242 21.70 6.97 11.89
N ASP A 243 22.75 6.65 11.14
CA ASP A 243 23.59 7.59 10.40
C ASP A 243 24.03 6.93 9.09
N VAL A 244 23.31 7.21 8.01
CA VAL A 244 23.51 6.55 6.73
C VAL A 244 23.34 7.50 5.53
N PRO A 245 24.08 7.32 4.44
CA PRO A 245 23.75 7.94 3.16
C PRO A 245 22.42 7.36 2.67
N PRO A 246 21.35 8.14 2.52
CA PRO A 246 20.00 7.59 2.26
C PRO A 246 19.89 6.86 0.91
N ARG A 247 20.71 7.23 -0.10
CA ARG A 247 20.72 6.56 -1.39
C ARG A 247 21.11 5.08 -1.29
N THR A 248 22.01 4.73 -0.39
CA THR A 248 22.44 3.32 -0.20
C THR A 248 21.31 2.43 0.30
N VAL A 249 20.33 3.02 0.98
CA VAL A 249 19.17 2.31 1.53
C VAL A 249 17.99 2.32 0.55
N ALA A 250 17.72 3.47 -0.10
CA ALA A 250 16.51 3.66 -0.90
C ALA A 250 16.69 3.36 -2.40
N HIS A 251 17.87 3.61 -3.00
CA HIS A 251 18.04 3.55 -4.46
C HIS A 251 19.23 2.73 -4.96
N ASP A 252 20.35 2.75 -4.25
CA ASP A 252 21.62 2.19 -4.75
C ASP A 252 21.82 0.73 -4.28
N GLY A 253 20.76 -0.07 -4.32
CA GLY A 253 20.82 -1.50 -4.01
C GLY A 253 21.66 -2.28 -5.06
N PRO A 254 22.19 -3.45 -4.69
CA PRO A 254 23.00 -4.25 -5.61
C PRO A 254 22.18 -4.75 -6.80
N VAL A 255 22.71 -4.56 -8.00
CA VAL A 255 22.13 -5.10 -9.24
C VAL A 255 22.78 -6.45 -9.55
N TYR A 256 22.00 -7.52 -9.48
CA TYR A 256 22.48 -8.87 -9.74
C TYR A 256 22.26 -9.26 -11.21
N HIS A 257 23.35 -9.60 -11.91
CA HIS A 257 23.29 -10.23 -13.23
C HIS A 257 23.29 -11.75 -13.09
N ARG A 258 22.10 -12.31 -12.86
CA ARG A 258 21.93 -13.75 -12.72
C ARG A 258 22.06 -14.45 -14.06
N PRO A 259 22.74 -15.63 -14.15
CA PRO A 259 22.77 -16.41 -15.38
C PRO A 259 21.33 -16.84 -15.74
N LEU A 260 21.01 -16.66 -17.01
CA LEU A 260 19.71 -17.05 -17.57
C LEU A 260 19.87 -18.34 -18.36
N ALA A 261 18.94 -19.26 -18.22
CA ALA A 261 18.82 -20.45 -19.05
C ALA A 261 17.36 -20.64 -19.46
N GLU A 262 17.17 -21.05 -20.71
CA GLU A 262 15.85 -21.44 -21.19
C GLU A 262 15.47 -22.80 -20.58
N PRO A 263 14.35 -22.92 -19.83
CA PRO A 263 13.91 -24.19 -19.30
C PRO A 263 13.56 -25.20 -20.39
N ASP A 264 13.95 -26.48 -20.19
CA ASP A 264 13.70 -27.52 -21.21
C ASP A 264 12.19 -27.74 -21.50
N TYR A 265 11.32 -27.49 -20.53
CA TYR A 265 9.87 -27.65 -20.70
C TYR A 265 9.32 -26.67 -21.76
N ILE A 266 9.90 -25.48 -21.93
CA ILE A 266 9.46 -24.50 -22.97
C ILE A 266 9.59 -25.10 -24.36
N LYS A 267 10.68 -25.85 -24.61
CA LYS A 267 10.87 -26.54 -25.89
C LYS A 267 9.86 -27.65 -26.15
N GLN A 268 9.33 -28.24 -25.08
CA GLN A 268 8.27 -29.26 -25.15
C GLN A 268 6.92 -28.60 -25.42
N VAL A 269 6.54 -27.59 -24.62
CA VAL A 269 5.29 -26.83 -24.77
C VAL A 269 5.19 -26.17 -26.15
N ALA A 270 6.30 -25.61 -26.68
CA ALA A 270 6.31 -25.01 -28.01
C ALA A 270 6.04 -26.03 -29.16
N LYS A 271 6.20 -27.33 -28.90
CA LYS A 271 5.91 -28.40 -29.88
C LYS A 271 4.53 -29.00 -29.71
N GLU A 272 3.85 -28.75 -28.59
CA GLU A 272 2.52 -29.26 -28.33
C GLU A 272 1.48 -28.47 -29.14
N VAL A 273 0.80 -29.13 -30.05
CA VAL A 273 -0.38 -28.58 -30.71
C VAL A 273 -1.59 -29.00 -29.90
N ILE A 274 -2.11 -28.08 -29.07
CA ILE A 274 -3.32 -28.32 -28.29
C ILE A 274 -4.52 -28.23 -29.23
N ASN A 275 -5.05 -29.38 -29.66
CA ASN A 275 -6.31 -29.49 -30.42
C ASN A 275 -7.38 -30.09 -29.50
N PRO A 276 -8.09 -29.29 -28.69
CA PRO A 276 -9.20 -29.82 -27.90
C PRO A 276 -10.30 -30.33 -28.85
N PRO A 277 -10.98 -31.44 -28.50
CA PRO A 277 -12.11 -31.90 -29.25
C PRO A 277 -13.19 -30.81 -29.28
N LEU A 278 -13.59 -30.39 -30.48
CA LEU A 278 -14.64 -29.38 -30.64
C LEU A 278 -16.01 -30.05 -30.67
N PRO A 279 -17.02 -29.49 -30.00
CA PRO A 279 -18.40 -30.00 -30.11
C PRO A 279 -18.89 -29.88 -31.55
N SER A 280 -19.49 -30.93 -32.09
CA SER A 280 -19.85 -31.05 -33.48
C SER A 280 -21.38 -30.98 -33.74
N THR A 281 -22.18 -31.22 -32.71
CA THR A 281 -23.63 -31.14 -32.76
C THR A 281 -24.21 -30.01 -31.96
N ALA A 282 -25.41 -29.55 -32.28
CA ALA A 282 -26.09 -28.50 -31.52
C ALA A 282 -26.31 -28.89 -30.05
N ALA A 283 -26.50 -30.15 -29.74
CA ALA A 283 -26.65 -30.65 -28.38
C ALA A 283 -25.32 -30.54 -27.59
N GLU A 284 -24.22 -30.97 -28.20
CA GLU A 284 -22.87 -30.86 -27.60
C GLU A 284 -22.45 -29.41 -27.41
N ILE A 285 -22.74 -28.54 -28.38
CA ILE A 285 -22.48 -27.09 -28.25
C ILE A 285 -23.24 -26.51 -27.06
N LYS A 286 -24.55 -26.80 -26.94
CA LYS A 286 -25.36 -26.34 -25.79
C LYS A 286 -24.81 -26.84 -24.48
N GLU A 287 -24.48 -28.12 -24.37
CA GLU A 287 -23.91 -28.69 -23.14
C GLU A 287 -22.58 -28.05 -22.79
N THR A 288 -21.70 -27.84 -23.77
CA THR A 288 -20.40 -27.19 -23.57
C THR A 288 -20.57 -25.74 -23.07
N ILE A 289 -21.48 -24.97 -23.68
CA ILE A 289 -21.76 -23.59 -23.22
C ILE A 289 -22.26 -23.59 -21.78
N LEU A 290 -23.18 -24.50 -21.43
CA LEU A 290 -23.70 -24.57 -20.04
C LEU A 290 -22.61 -24.99 -19.05
N LYS A 291 -21.74 -25.92 -19.40
CA LYS A 291 -20.59 -26.31 -18.58
C LYS A 291 -19.63 -25.15 -18.36
N ILE A 292 -19.29 -24.43 -19.43
CA ILE A 292 -18.38 -23.27 -19.34
C ILE A 292 -19.02 -22.17 -18.48
N ALA A 293 -20.28 -21.83 -18.72
CA ALA A 293 -21.00 -20.81 -17.96
C ALA A 293 -21.17 -21.16 -16.47
N ALA A 294 -21.20 -22.44 -16.12
CA ALA A 294 -21.30 -22.92 -14.75
C ALA A 294 -19.95 -22.98 -14.01
N THR A 295 -18.83 -22.73 -14.69
CA THR A 295 -17.53 -22.69 -14.01
C THR A 295 -17.45 -21.50 -13.05
N PRO A 296 -16.77 -21.63 -11.90
CA PRO A 296 -16.62 -20.53 -10.95
C PRO A 296 -16.07 -19.24 -11.57
N ASN A 297 -15.19 -19.36 -12.56
CA ASN A 297 -14.59 -18.20 -13.25
C ASN A 297 -15.57 -17.45 -14.16
N LEU A 298 -16.59 -18.11 -14.70
CA LEU A 298 -17.56 -17.49 -15.62
C LEU A 298 -18.98 -17.38 -15.03
N ALA A 299 -19.25 -18.04 -13.91
CA ALA A 299 -20.51 -17.90 -13.20
C ALA A 299 -20.75 -16.46 -12.72
N ASP A 300 -22.00 -16.16 -12.38
CA ASP A 300 -22.40 -14.87 -11.83
C ASP A 300 -21.54 -14.49 -10.61
N LYS A 301 -21.16 -13.21 -10.52
CA LYS A 301 -20.34 -12.63 -9.48
C LYS A 301 -21.12 -11.66 -8.55
N SER A 302 -22.45 -11.68 -8.61
CA SER A 302 -23.28 -10.80 -7.78
C SER A 302 -22.94 -10.90 -6.30
N TYR A 303 -22.58 -12.09 -5.82
CA TYR A 303 -22.09 -12.30 -4.44
C TYR A 303 -20.93 -11.35 -4.07
N VAL A 304 -20.05 -11.03 -5.00
CA VAL A 304 -18.95 -10.08 -4.82
C VAL A 304 -19.42 -8.65 -5.10
N THR A 305 -20.01 -8.43 -6.27
CA THR A 305 -20.26 -7.09 -6.82
C THR A 305 -21.39 -6.35 -6.12
N ASP A 306 -22.36 -7.04 -5.52
CA ASP A 306 -23.50 -6.40 -4.87
C ASP A 306 -23.16 -5.80 -3.51
N GLN A 307 -21.98 -6.08 -2.98
CA GLN A 307 -21.45 -5.47 -1.76
C GLN A 307 -20.73 -4.14 -2.02
N TYR A 308 -20.46 -3.81 -3.27
CA TYR A 308 -19.72 -2.62 -3.66
C TYR A 308 -20.65 -1.52 -4.13
N ASP A 309 -20.32 -0.29 -3.72
CA ASP A 309 -21.03 0.88 -4.18
C ASP A 309 -20.56 1.24 -5.61
N ARG A 310 -21.43 1.02 -6.58
CA ARG A 310 -21.11 1.21 -8.01
C ARG A 310 -21.53 2.57 -8.55
N TYR A 311 -22.42 3.25 -7.85
CA TYR A 311 -23.10 4.46 -8.35
C TYR A 311 -22.74 5.72 -7.57
N VAL A 312 -21.88 5.63 -6.55
CA VAL A 312 -21.38 6.79 -5.81
C VAL A 312 -20.65 7.72 -6.76
N GLN A 313 -20.96 9.01 -6.70
CA GLN A 313 -20.42 10.09 -7.56
C GLN A 313 -20.65 9.91 -9.08
N GLY A 314 -21.23 8.82 -9.50
CA GLY A 314 -21.34 8.43 -10.90
C GLY A 314 -22.78 8.23 -11.36
N ASN A 315 -23.61 9.14 -11.16
CA ASN A 315 -25.01 9.09 -11.64
C ASN A 315 -25.11 9.03 -13.16
#